data_2f36743be6cff8f03c5ebda07f082022
#
_entry.id   2f36743be6cff8f03c5ebda07f082022
#
_cell.length_a   1.000
_cell.length_b   1.000
_cell.length_c   1.000
_cell.angle_alpha   90.00
_cell.angle_beta   90.00
_cell.angle_gamma   90.00
#
_symmetry.space_group_name_H-M   'P 1'
#
loop_
_entity.id
_entity.type
_entity.pdbx_description
1 polymer ?
#
loop_
_entity_poly.entity_id
_entity_poly.type
_entity_poly.pdbx_seq_one_letter_code
_entity_poly.pdbx_strand_id
1 'polypeptide(L)'
;MHELKIRPARLSDIATLVRHRRMMWFELGRRDETALDLMEAAAREYFPAAVADGSYRGFLAEDSSGAVVGGGGIVVSPWPGVFGQRQPQRAMILNMYVEREHRRKGVARALMESMIAWCRQNEFAYVGLHASEPGRGLYEKLGFQPTDEMRLELR
;
A
#
# COMPACT_ATOMS: atom_id res chain seq x y z
N MET A 1 -17.24 5.45 19.25
CA MET A 1 -16.51 4.74 18.19
C MET A 1 -16.54 5.61 16.94
N HIS A 2 -15.41 5.98 16.43
CA HIS A 2 -15.34 6.65 15.13
C HIS A 2 -15.55 5.57 14.07
N GLU A 3 -16.64 5.68 13.33
CA GLU A 3 -16.92 4.76 12.23
C GLU A 3 -15.90 5.00 11.11
N LEU A 4 -15.08 3.99 10.86
CA LEU A 4 -14.05 4.02 9.84
C LEU A 4 -14.60 3.30 8.60
N LYS A 5 -14.58 3.97 7.45
CA LYS A 5 -15.00 3.38 6.18
C LYS A 5 -13.80 3.14 5.29
N ILE A 6 -13.61 1.90 4.85
CA ILE A 6 -12.61 1.57 3.83
C ILE A 6 -13.29 1.52 2.48
N ARG A 7 -12.73 2.23 1.51
CA ARG A 7 -13.21 2.22 0.12
C ARG A 7 -12.08 2.09 -0.90
N PRO A 8 -12.39 1.62 -2.11
CA PRO A 8 -11.43 1.66 -3.22
C PRO A 8 -11.02 3.09 -3.56
N ALA A 9 -9.75 3.27 -3.92
CA ALA A 9 -9.28 4.51 -4.52
C ALA A 9 -9.78 4.64 -5.96
N ARG A 10 -10.04 5.86 -6.38
CA ARG A 10 -10.54 6.24 -7.72
C ARG A 10 -9.53 7.13 -8.42
N LEU A 11 -9.74 7.40 -9.70
CA LEU A 11 -8.91 8.34 -10.46
C LEU A 11 -8.88 9.75 -9.82
N SER A 12 -9.96 10.16 -9.17
CA SER A 12 -10.00 11.43 -8.43
C SER A 12 -9.13 11.45 -7.17
N ASP A 13 -8.62 10.31 -6.72
CA ASP A 13 -7.78 10.19 -5.52
C ASP A 13 -6.27 10.20 -5.82
N ILE A 14 -5.87 10.35 -7.07
CA ILE A 14 -4.45 10.26 -7.48
C ILE A 14 -3.56 11.22 -6.68
N ALA A 15 -3.99 12.46 -6.47
CA ALA A 15 -3.23 13.42 -5.68
C ALA A 15 -3.02 12.93 -4.23
N THR A 16 -4.01 12.29 -3.64
CA THR A 16 -3.93 11.68 -2.31
C THR A 16 -2.95 10.51 -2.28
N LEU A 17 -3.00 9.62 -3.28
CA LEU A 17 -2.07 8.49 -3.38
C LEU A 17 -0.61 8.96 -3.50
N VAL A 18 -0.37 9.96 -4.32
CA VAL A 18 0.96 10.58 -4.51
C VAL A 18 1.44 11.22 -3.20
N ARG A 19 0.58 12.00 -2.55
CA ARG A 19 0.89 12.63 -1.27
C ARG A 19 1.22 11.60 -0.18
N HIS A 20 0.41 10.56 -0.04
CA HIS A 20 0.65 9.48 0.93
C HIS A 20 2.01 8.82 0.70
N ARG A 21 2.37 8.58 -0.56
CA ARG A 21 3.66 7.98 -0.89
C ARG A 21 4.83 8.88 -0.51
N ARG A 22 4.74 10.17 -0.79
CA ARG A 22 5.77 11.15 -0.39
C ARG A 22 5.91 11.22 1.12
N MET A 23 4.79 11.35 1.84
CA MET A 23 4.79 11.43 3.29
C MET A 23 5.31 10.16 3.95
N MET A 24 4.97 9.01 3.43
CA MET A 24 5.48 7.72 3.90
C MET A 24 7.03 7.68 3.83
N TRP A 25 7.61 7.99 2.67
CA TRP A 25 9.06 8.00 2.50
C TRP A 25 9.74 9.04 3.39
N PHE A 26 9.18 10.24 3.44
CA PHE A 26 9.69 11.32 4.28
C PHE A 26 9.73 10.93 5.77
N GLU A 27 8.67 10.34 6.27
CA GLU A 27 8.57 9.92 7.67
C GLU A 27 9.43 8.68 7.99
N LEU A 28 9.78 7.87 6.99
CA LEU A 28 10.77 6.79 7.12
C LEU A 28 12.23 7.30 7.10
N GLY A 29 12.43 8.61 7.14
CA GLY A 29 13.75 9.23 7.19
C GLY A 29 14.38 9.54 5.83
N ARG A 30 13.67 9.32 4.72
CA ARG A 30 14.11 9.67 3.36
C ARG A 30 13.79 11.14 3.08
N ARG A 31 14.73 12.04 3.42
CA ARG A 31 14.51 13.50 3.44
C ARG A 31 15.26 14.26 2.37
N ASP A 32 15.89 13.57 1.43
CA ASP A 32 16.49 14.19 0.25
C ASP A 32 15.36 14.67 -0.68
N GLU A 33 15.18 15.99 -0.76
CA GLU A 33 14.09 16.61 -1.53
C GLU A 33 14.18 16.28 -3.02
N THR A 34 15.38 16.25 -3.60
CA THR A 34 15.57 15.88 -5.01
C THR A 34 15.11 14.43 -5.26
N ALA A 35 15.50 13.51 -4.39
CA ALA A 35 15.09 12.11 -4.51
C ALA A 35 13.57 11.94 -4.29
N LEU A 36 12.98 12.70 -3.36
CA LEU A 36 11.53 12.71 -3.14
C LEU A 36 10.78 13.26 -4.35
N ASP A 37 11.28 14.32 -4.98
CA ASP A 37 10.68 14.90 -6.19
C ASP A 37 10.73 13.95 -7.38
N LEU A 38 11.84 13.24 -7.57
CA LEU A 38 11.95 12.19 -8.59
C LEU A 38 10.95 11.06 -8.36
N MET A 39 10.84 10.58 -7.14
CA MET A 39 9.87 9.55 -6.76
C MET A 39 8.42 10.04 -6.96
N GLU A 40 8.13 11.28 -6.57
CA GLU A 40 6.80 11.88 -6.73
C GLU A 40 6.43 12.01 -8.21
N ALA A 41 7.34 12.45 -9.07
CA ALA A 41 7.12 12.53 -10.50
C ALA A 41 6.81 11.14 -11.09
N ALA A 42 7.57 10.12 -10.73
CA ALA A 42 7.32 8.74 -11.14
C ALA A 42 5.95 8.23 -10.65
N ALA A 43 5.55 8.57 -9.42
CA ALA A 43 4.24 8.20 -8.88
C ALA A 43 3.09 8.88 -9.63
N ARG A 44 3.24 10.16 -9.99
CA ARG A 44 2.24 10.90 -10.79
C ARG A 44 2.06 10.31 -12.19
N GLU A 45 3.10 9.76 -12.77
CA GLU A 45 3.05 9.06 -14.05
C GLU A 45 2.41 7.67 -13.91
N TYR A 46 2.75 6.94 -12.86
CA TYR A 46 2.34 5.55 -12.63
C TYR A 46 0.86 5.40 -12.28
N PHE A 47 0.36 6.14 -11.29
CA PHE A 47 -0.94 5.86 -10.70
C PHE A 47 -2.14 5.99 -11.63
N PRO A 48 -2.24 6.98 -12.55
CA PRO A 48 -3.43 7.11 -13.38
C PRO A 48 -3.75 5.87 -14.21
N ALA A 49 -2.78 5.34 -14.93
CA ALA A 49 -2.96 4.14 -15.74
C ALA A 49 -3.19 2.89 -14.85
N ALA A 50 -2.41 2.74 -13.79
CA ALA A 50 -2.48 1.59 -12.91
C ALA A 50 -3.78 1.51 -12.10
N VAL A 51 -4.33 2.65 -11.68
CA VAL A 51 -5.66 2.71 -11.05
C VAL A 51 -6.75 2.40 -12.06
N ALA A 52 -6.64 2.91 -13.28
CA ALA A 52 -7.62 2.69 -14.35
C ALA A 52 -7.68 1.23 -14.80
N ASP A 53 -6.53 0.56 -14.98
CA ASP A 53 -6.48 -0.83 -15.45
C ASP A 53 -6.54 -1.87 -14.32
N GLY A 54 -6.49 -1.43 -13.06
CA GLY A 54 -6.56 -2.30 -11.89
C GLY A 54 -5.25 -2.98 -11.51
N SER A 55 -4.13 -2.67 -12.16
CA SER A 55 -2.80 -3.15 -11.75
C SER A 55 -2.34 -2.52 -10.42
N TYR A 56 -2.94 -1.41 -10.03
CA TYR A 56 -2.88 -0.87 -8.68
C TYR A 56 -4.28 -0.78 -8.07
N ARG A 57 -4.51 -1.52 -7.00
CA ARG A 57 -5.74 -1.49 -6.21
C ARG A 57 -5.51 -0.66 -4.96
N GLY A 58 -5.85 0.62 -5.01
CA GLY A 58 -5.79 1.50 -3.84
C GLY A 58 -6.97 1.30 -2.90
N PHE A 59 -6.70 1.44 -1.61
CA PHE A 59 -7.69 1.43 -0.53
C PHE A 59 -7.48 2.68 0.31
N LEU A 60 -8.56 3.41 0.56
CA LEU A 60 -8.54 4.62 1.39
C LEU A 60 -9.46 4.44 2.59
N ALA A 61 -9.01 4.93 3.73
CA ALA A 61 -9.78 4.97 4.96
C ALA A 61 -10.35 6.37 5.15
N GLU A 62 -11.65 6.47 5.30
CA GLU A 62 -12.39 7.70 5.61
C GLU A 62 -12.89 7.65 7.04
N ASP A 63 -12.83 8.78 7.74
CA ASP A 63 -13.46 8.96 9.04
C ASP A 63 -14.95 9.31 8.89
N SER A 64 -15.63 9.53 10.01
CA SER A 64 -17.06 9.87 10.04
C SER A 64 -17.41 11.19 9.36
N SER A 65 -16.42 12.06 9.11
CA SER A 65 -16.61 13.31 8.35
C SER A 65 -16.45 13.11 6.84
N GLY A 66 -16.00 11.94 6.39
CA GLY A 66 -15.65 11.64 5.01
C GLY A 66 -14.23 12.08 4.62
N ALA A 67 -13.43 12.53 5.59
CA ALA A 67 -12.03 12.87 5.33
C ALA A 67 -11.18 11.60 5.19
N VAL A 68 -10.29 11.58 4.20
CA VAL A 68 -9.33 10.49 4.04
C VAL A 68 -8.24 10.62 5.11
N VAL A 69 -8.14 9.61 5.96
CA VAL A 69 -7.23 9.57 7.12
C VAL A 69 -6.12 8.55 6.98
N GLY A 70 -6.12 7.78 5.91
CA GLY A 70 -5.07 6.82 5.61
C GLY A 70 -5.33 6.08 4.31
N GLY A 71 -4.35 5.32 3.86
CA GLY A 71 -4.46 4.53 2.65
C GLY A 71 -3.36 3.47 2.54
N GLY A 72 -3.53 2.64 1.55
CA GLY A 72 -2.59 1.64 1.11
C GLY A 72 -3.02 1.10 -0.25
N GLY A 73 -2.26 0.19 -0.81
CA GLY A 73 -2.65 -0.40 -2.07
C GLY A 73 -1.91 -1.69 -2.38
N ILE A 74 -2.44 -2.39 -3.36
CA ILE A 74 -1.90 -3.64 -3.87
C ILE A 74 -1.44 -3.41 -5.31
N VAL A 75 -0.17 -3.62 -5.59
CA VAL A 75 0.33 -3.75 -6.96
C VAL A 75 0.14 -5.20 -7.39
N VAL A 76 -0.60 -5.40 -8.46
CA VAL A 76 -0.74 -6.69 -9.14
C VAL A 76 0.10 -6.62 -10.40
N SER A 77 1.15 -7.41 -10.46
CA SER A 77 2.08 -7.40 -11.58
C SER A 77 2.19 -8.77 -12.26
N PRO A 78 2.45 -8.81 -13.58
CA PRO A 78 2.76 -10.05 -14.26
C PRO A 78 3.93 -10.76 -13.57
N TRP A 79 3.82 -12.10 -13.48
CA TRP A 79 4.83 -12.95 -12.86
C TRP A 79 4.85 -14.32 -13.56
N PRO A 80 6.00 -14.94 -13.78
CA PRO A 80 6.07 -16.19 -14.55
C PRO A 80 5.43 -17.40 -13.87
N GLY A 81 4.95 -17.24 -12.67
CA GLY A 81 4.27 -18.26 -11.87
C GLY A 81 4.66 -18.16 -10.41
N VAL A 82 3.68 -18.37 -9.55
CA VAL A 82 3.84 -18.43 -8.10
C VAL A 82 3.45 -19.83 -7.66
N PHE A 83 4.28 -20.47 -6.84
CA PHE A 83 4.01 -21.82 -6.37
C PHE A 83 2.62 -21.90 -5.69
N GLY A 84 1.79 -22.82 -6.16
CA GLY A 84 0.43 -23.02 -5.64
C GLY A 84 -0.61 -22.02 -6.14
N GLN A 85 -0.28 -21.17 -7.11
CA GLN A 85 -1.18 -20.17 -7.68
C GLN A 85 -1.32 -20.36 -9.20
N ARG A 86 -2.55 -20.27 -9.68
CA ARG A 86 -2.85 -20.44 -11.10
C ARG A 86 -2.55 -19.19 -11.94
N GLN A 87 -2.84 -18.00 -11.39
CA GLN A 87 -2.65 -16.76 -12.14
C GLN A 87 -1.16 -16.42 -12.28
N PRO A 88 -0.71 -15.99 -13.47
CA PRO A 88 0.67 -15.54 -13.68
C PRO A 88 0.88 -14.11 -13.18
N GLN A 89 0.60 -13.88 -11.91
CA GLN A 89 0.63 -12.57 -11.26
C GLN A 89 1.17 -12.69 -9.84
N ARG A 90 1.76 -11.60 -9.35
CA ARG A 90 2.07 -11.46 -7.92
C ARG A 90 1.40 -10.22 -7.35
N ALA A 91 1.05 -10.27 -6.09
CA ALA A 91 0.48 -9.17 -5.33
C ALA A 91 1.48 -8.66 -4.31
N MET A 92 1.67 -7.32 -4.27
CA MET A 92 2.52 -6.64 -3.30
C MET A 92 1.75 -5.48 -2.68
N ILE A 93 1.70 -5.43 -1.35
CA ILE A 93 1.14 -4.28 -0.63
C ILE A 93 2.20 -3.21 -0.50
N LEU A 94 1.84 -2.00 -0.82
CA LEU A 94 2.67 -0.82 -0.62
C LEU A 94 1.83 0.44 -0.40
N ASN A 95 2.52 1.56 -0.24
CA ASN A 95 1.90 2.88 -0.06
C ASN A 95 1.07 3.00 1.23
N MET A 96 1.41 2.23 2.27
CA MET A 96 0.75 2.29 3.57
C MET A 96 1.09 3.59 4.28
N TYR A 97 0.06 4.39 4.54
CA TYR A 97 0.18 5.65 5.28
C TYR A 97 -1.06 5.91 6.10
N VAL A 98 -0.89 6.44 7.30
CA VAL A 98 -1.98 6.90 8.17
C VAL A 98 -1.60 8.29 8.69
N GLU A 99 -2.53 9.23 8.60
CA GLU A 99 -2.38 10.57 9.14
C GLU A 99 -2.05 10.51 10.64
N ARG A 100 -1.15 11.39 11.11
CA ARG A 100 -0.59 11.32 12.47
C ARG A 100 -1.64 11.28 13.55
N GLU A 101 -2.66 12.11 13.43
CA GLU A 101 -3.75 12.24 14.40
C GLU A 101 -4.65 10.99 14.46
N HIS A 102 -4.56 10.13 13.44
CA HIS A 102 -5.38 8.92 13.31
C HIS A 102 -4.60 7.63 13.58
N ARG A 103 -3.32 7.72 13.95
CA ARG A 103 -2.49 6.55 14.31
C ARG A 103 -2.92 5.95 15.63
N ARG A 104 -2.62 4.66 15.81
CA ARG A 104 -2.96 3.87 17.01
C ARG A 104 -4.47 3.76 17.27
N LYS A 105 -5.28 4.01 16.26
CA LYS A 105 -6.75 3.93 16.28
C LYS A 105 -7.30 2.81 15.38
N GLY A 106 -6.46 1.87 14.95
CA GLY A 106 -6.87 0.72 14.14
C GLY A 106 -6.95 0.96 12.63
N VAL A 107 -6.65 2.17 12.13
CA VAL A 107 -6.76 2.52 10.70
C VAL A 107 -5.88 1.60 9.82
N ALA A 108 -4.60 1.46 10.18
CA ALA A 108 -3.68 0.60 9.42
C ALA A 108 -4.12 -0.86 9.41
N ARG A 109 -4.63 -1.37 10.54
CA ARG A 109 -5.16 -2.72 10.63
C ARG A 109 -6.35 -2.92 9.70
N ALA A 110 -7.33 -2.01 9.72
CA ALA A 110 -8.52 -2.08 8.86
C ALA A 110 -8.17 -2.06 7.37
N LEU A 111 -7.21 -1.20 6.96
CA LEU A 111 -6.68 -1.18 5.60
C LEU A 111 -6.03 -2.52 5.22
N MET A 112 -5.17 -3.04 6.07
CA MET A 112 -4.49 -4.32 5.82
C MET A 112 -5.47 -5.48 5.72
N GLU A 113 -6.43 -5.57 6.63
CA GLU A 113 -7.47 -6.61 6.62
C GLU A 113 -8.29 -6.57 5.32
N SER A 114 -8.65 -5.37 4.86
CA SER A 114 -9.36 -5.18 3.59
C SER A 114 -8.53 -5.64 2.38
N MET A 115 -7.25 -5.31 2.35
CA MET A 115 -6.35 -5.73 1.26
C MET A 115 -6.09 -7.24 1.27
N ILE A 116 -5.89 -7.83 2.44
CA ILE A 116 -5.73 -9.28 2.60
C ILE A 116 -7.01 -10.01 2.16
N ALA A 117 -8.18 -9.51 2.54
CA ALA A 117 -9.45 -10.07 2.12
C ALA A 117 -9.61 -10.03 0.60
N TRP A 118 -9.24 -8.90 -0.03
CA TRP A 118 -9.26 -8.77 -1.49
C TRP A 118 -8.33 -9.80 -2.16
N CYS A 119 -7.11 -9.97 -1.65
CA CYS A 119 -6.17 -10.97 -2.19
C CYS A 119 -6.74 -12.39 -2.10
N ARG A 120 -7.36 -12.74 -0.98
CA ARG A 120 -8.02 -14.05 -0.81
C ARG A 120 -9.18 -14.26 -1.78
N GLN A 121 -10.03 -13.25 -1.95
CA GLN A 121 -11.16 -13.29 -2.87
C GLN A 121 -10.73 -13.43 -4.34
N ASN A 122 -9.54 -12.94 -4.67
CA ASN A 122 -8.96 -13.04 -6.00
C ASN A 122 -7.96 -14.20 -6.14
N GLU A 123 -7.99 -15.14 -5.21
CA GLU A 123 -7.26 -16.41 -5.24
C GLU A 123 -5.73 -16.27 -5.33
N PHE A 124 -5.16 -15.18 -4.79
CA PHE A 124 -3.72 -15.08 -4.62
C PHE A 124 -3.26 -16.03 -3.51
N ALA A 125 -2.27 -16.85 -3.81
CA ALA A 125 -1.66 -17.76 -2.84
C ALA A 125 -0.80 -17.00 -1.82
N TYR A 126 -0.20 -15.90 -2.24
CA TYR A 126 0.68 -15.07 -1.42
C TYR A 126 0.43 -13.59 -1.69
N VAL A 127 0.63 -12.78 -0.67
CA VAL A 127 0.78 -11.32 -0.78
C VAL A 127 2.03 -10.91 0.00
N GLY A 128 2.89 -10.15 -0.65
CA GLY A 128 4.12 -9.65 -0.04
C GLY A 128 4.04 -8.18 0.33
N LEU A 129 4.97 -7.73 1.14
CA LEU A 129 5.23 -6.33 1.43
C LEU A 129 6.68 -6.15 1.90
N HIS A 130 7.18 -4.92 1.82
CA HIS A 130 8.43 -4.54 2.46
C HIS A 130 8.08 -3.90 3.81
N ALA A 131 8.38 -4.60 4.90
CA ALA A 131 8.05 -4.13 6.24
C ALA A 131 8.94 -2.94 6.64
N SER A 132 8.31 -1.80 6.93
CA SER A 132 8.98 -0.72 7.64
C SER A 132 9.11 -1.08 9.12
N GLU A 133 10.08 -0.48 9.80
CA GLU A 133 10.25 -0.70 11.25
C GLU A 133 8.97 -0.36 12.05
N PRO A 134 8.30 0.80 11.81
CA PRO A 134 7.05 1.10 12.51
C PRO A 134 5.89 0.14 12.21
N GLY A 135 5.86 -0.45 11.01
CA GLY A 135 4.77 -1.34 10.56
C GLY A 135 4.95 -2.80 10.94
N ARG A 136 6.19 -3.24 11.19
CA ARG A 136 6.55 -4.65 11.40
C ARG A 136 5.66 -5.37 12.42
N GLY A 137 5.46 -4.77 13.57
CA GLY A 137 4.64 -5.38 14.63
C GLY A 137 3.19 -5.65 14.23
N LEU A 138 2.60 -4.77 13.41
CA LEU A 138 1.27 -5.00 12.87
C LEU A 138 1.28 -6.14 11.84
N TYR A 139 2.24 -6.15 10.93
CA TYR A 139 2.33 -7.18 9.90
C TYR A 139 2.54 -8.58 10.49
N GLU A 140 3.41 -8.72 11.48
CA GLU A 140 3.62 -9.97 12.20
C GLU A 140 2.33 -10.46 12.89
N LYS A 141 1.58 -9.57 13.53
CA LYS A 141 0.27 -9.90 14.14
C LYS A 141 -0.79 -10.33 13.12
N LEU A 142 -0.64 -9.91 11.85
CA LEU A 142 -1.51 -10.32 10.74
C LEU A 142 -1.04 -11.61 10.07
N GLY A 143 0.07 -12.19 10.50
CA GLY A 143 0.60 -13.45 10.00
C GLY A 143 1.68 -13.32 8.92
N PHE A 144 2.16 -12.10 8.62
CA PHE A 144 3.29 -11.93 7.71
C PHE A 144 4.57 -12.47 8.34
N GLN A 145 5.37 -13.12 7.53
CA GLN A 145 6.65 -13.71 7.94
C GLN A 145 7.78 -13.19 7.04
N PRO A 146 9.01 -13.08 7.57
CA PRO A 146 10.17 -12.75 6.75
C PRO A 146 10.38 -13.78 5.64
N THR A 147 10.85 -13.31 4.49
CA THR A 147 11.21 -14.14 3.34
C THR A 147 12.66 -13.91 2.92
N ASP A 148 13.10 -14.62 1.89
CA ASP A 148 14.50 -14.62 1.42
C ASP A 148 14.80 -13.52 0.40
N GLU A 149 13.93 -12.51 0.25
CA GLU A 149 14.17 -11.43 -0.70
C GLU A 149 15.41 -10.61 -0.29
N MET A 150 16.30 -10.43 -1.26
CA MET A 150 17.53 -9.65 -1.11
C MET A 150 17.54 -8.48 -2.09
N ARG A 151 18.21 -7.38 -1.73
CA ARG A 151 18.33 -6.19 -2.56
C ARG A 151 19.77 -5.74 -2.68
N LEU A 152 20.18 -5.39 -3.88
CA LEU A 152 21.45 -4.72 -4.17
C LEU A 152 21.16 -3.28 -4.64
N GLU A 153 21.78 -2.31 -4.01
CA GLU A 153 21.79 -0.93 -4.50
C GLU A 153 22.83 -0.81 -5.62
N LEU A 154 22.43 -0.24 -6.77
CA LEU A 154 23.27 -0.14 -7.96
C LEU A 154 23.93 1.24 -8.13
N ARG A 155 23.78 2.14 -7.15
CA ARG A 155 24.32 3.50 -7.13
C ARG A 155 24.46 4.02 -5.70
#